data_3418bbe455aa5f6c29f95b242706f0dc
#
_entry.id   3418bbe455aa5f6c29f95b242706f0dc
#
_cell.length_a   1.000
_cell.length_b   1.000
_cell.length_c   1.000
_cell.angle_alpha   90.00
_cell.angle_beta   90.00
_cell.angle_gamma   90.00
#
_symmetry.space_group_name_H-M   'P 1'
#
loop_
_entity.id
_entity.type
_entity.pdbx_description
1 polymer ?
#
loop_
_entity_poly.entity_id
_entity_poly.type
_entity_poly.pdbx_seq_one_letter_code
_entity_poly.pdbx_strand_id
1 'polypeptide(L)'
;MENKKEQPLVSLLVSIIIPAVILSKFSTEEYLGVIPGFLVALSFPIVYAIYNLIVRKETGFIAILGFVSIFLTGIIGVFEFPTEWLAVKEAAVPLLIGIAVIVSLKTPYPLVKKLLFNEELLDLKLIDKKLRENDNLFEVDKMLVKSTFMIAGSFLLSAILNFFLTKYIVVSPAGTAAFNEELGTLTALSYPVIALPSTAVMFVALYYIFKSITKLTGLPFEEILSDKLKEKSK
;
A
#
# COMPACT_ATOMS: atom_id res chain seq x y z
N MET A 1 -13.89 8.73 21.94
CA MET A 1 -13.97 9.20 20.54
C MET A 1 -14.01 7.95 19.67
N GLU A 2 -15.15 7.72 19.06
CA GLU A 2 -15.39 6.56 18.20
C GLU A 2 -14.43 6.62 16.99
N ASN A 3 -13.55 5.65 16.90
CA ASN A 3 -12.66 5.50 15.76
C ASN A 3 -13.56 5.17 14.55
N LYS A 4 -13.96 6.19 13.77
CA LYS A 4 -14.70 5.99 12.53
C LYS A 4 -13.83 5.16 11.62
N LYS A 5 -14.13 3.85 11.56
CA LYS A 5 -13.47 2.90 10.64
C LYS A 5 -13.47 3.50 9.24
N GLU A 6 -12.34 3.41 8.54
CA GLU A 6 -12.31 3.67 7.11
C GLU A 6 -13.46 2.92 6.44
N GLN A 7 -14.18 3.64 5.58
CA GLN A 7 -15.14 3.00 4.70
C GLN A 7 -14.38 2.70 3.40
N PRO A 8 -13.95 1.45 3.17
CA PRO A 8 -13.07 1.10 2.03
C PRO A 8 -13.68 1.52 0.70
N LEU A 9 -15.01 1.46 0.59
CA LEU A 9 -15.74 1.89 -0.59
C LEU A 9 -15.63 3.40 -0.84
N VAL A 10 -15.70 4.23 0.20
CA VAL A 10 -15.57 5.69 0.06
C VAL A 10 -14.15 6.05 -0.34
N SER A 11 -13.14 5.42 0.26
CA SER A 11 -11.75 5.61 -0.11
C SER A 11 -11.50 5.26 -1.56
N LEU A 12 -11.99 4.11 -2.02
CA LEU A 12 -11.85 3.66 -3.42
C LEU A 12 -12.58 4.61 -4.39
N LEU A 13 -13.80 5.05 -4.06
CA LEU A 13 -14.55 5.98 -4.90
C LEU A 13 -13.81 7.32 -5.04
N VAL A 14 -13.41 7.92 -3.92
CA VAL A 14 -12.83 9.27 -3.89
C VAL A 14 -11.39 9.29 -4.43
N SER A 15 -10.60 8.25 -4.16
CA SER A 15 -9.18 8.26 -4.52
C SER A 15 -8.88 7.59 -5.86
N ILE A 16 -9.79 6.80 -6.42
CA ILE A 16 -9.55 6.05 -7.66
C ILE A 16 -10.64 6.31 -8.69
N ILE A 17 -11.90 5.98 -8.40
CA ILE A 17 -12.96 5.96 -9.42
C ILE A 17 -13.28 7.37 -9.91
N ILE A 18 -13.54 8.32 -9.00
CA ILE A 18 -13.88 9.71 -9.37
C ILE A 18 -12.73 10.35 -10.16
N PRO A 19 -11.46 10.36 -9.69
CA PRO A 19 -10.35 10.90 -10.46
C PRO A 19 -10.19 10.27 -11.83
N ALA A 20 -10.25 8.92 -11.92
CA ALA A 20 -10.11 8.23 -13.19
C ALA A 20 -11.19 8.63 -14.21
N VAL A 21 -12.45 8.74 -13.77
CA VAL A 21 -13.56 9.17 -14.63
C VAL A 21 -13.40 10.63 -15.07
N ILE A 22 -12.99 11.54 -14.17
CA ILE A 22 -12.78 12.95 -14.50
C ILE A 22 -11.63 13.06 -15.51
N LEU A 23 -10.50 12.40 -15.28
CA LEU A 23 -9.36 12.44 -16.19
C LEU A 23 -9.70 11.90 -17.57
N SER A 24 -10.40 10.76 -17.65
CA SER A 24 -10.66 10.08 -18.92
C SER A 24 -11.84 10.64 -19.71
N LYS A 25 -12.81 11.34 -19.06
CA LYS A 25 -14.04 11.76 -19.72
C LYS A 25 -14.30 13.26 -19.68
N PHE A 26 -13.85 13.94 -18.62
CA PHE A 26 -14.21 15.36 -18.39
C PHE A 26 -13.03 16.32 -18.54
N SER A 27 -11.80 15.83 -18.73
CA SER A 27 -10.59 16.67 -18.88
C SER A 27 -10.31 17.01 -20.36
N THR A 28 -11.33 17.30 -21.16
CA THR A 28 -11.22 17.72 -22.54
C THR A 28 -11.68 19.17 -22.71
N GLU A 29 -11.29 19.82 -23.80
CA GLU A 29 -11.68 21.20 -24.13
C GLU A 29 -13.21 21.39 -24.18
N GLU A 30 -13.95 20.31 -24.48
CA GLU A 30 -15.41 20.34 -24.60
C GLU A 30 -16.12 20.41 -23.23
N TYR A 31 -15.44 19.98 -22.13
CA TYR A 31 -16.01 19.96 -20.77
C TYR A 31 -15.28 20.91 -19.83
N LEU A 32 -14.39 20.38 -19.00
CA LEU A 32 -13.67 21.15 -17.98
C LEU A 32 -12.41 21.85 -18.53
N GLY A 33 -11.93 21.44 -19.70
CA GLY A 33 -10.60 21.80 -20.18
C GLY A 33 -9.49 20.90 -19.61
N VAL A 34 -8.34 20.87 -20.26
CA VAL A 34 -7.24 19.95 -19.95
C VAL A 34 -6.67 20.18 -18.55
N ILE A 35 -6.17 21.38 -18.28
CA ILE A 35 -5.55 21.71 -16.98
C ILE A 35 -6.57 21.81 -15.85
N PRO A 36 -7.72 22.51 -16.01
CA PRO A 36 -8.72 22.52 -14.94
C PRO A 36 -9.27 21.13 -14.61
N GLY A 37 -9.54 20.30 -15.63
CA GLY A 37 -10.01 18.93 -15.42
C GLY A 37 -8.99 18.08 -14.67
N PHE A 38 -7.70 18.21 -14.98
CA PHE A 38 -6.61 17.57 -14.25
C PHE A 38 -6.57 18.02 -12.77
N LEU A 39 -6.64 19.31 -12.50
CA LEU A 39 -6.63 19.86 -11.14
C LEU A 39 -7.86 19.43 -10.34
N VAL A 40 -9.04 19.43 -10.95
CA VAL A 40 -10.27 18.93 -10.31
C VAL A 40 -10.13 17.46 -9.97
N ALA A 41 -9.64 16.62 -10.86
CA ALA A 41 -9.45 15.20 -10.60
C ALA A 41 -8.52 14.94 -9.40
N LEU A 42 -7.38 15.63 -9.36
CA LEU A 42 -6.41 15.48 -8.26
C LEU A 42 -6.89 16.09 -6.94
N SER A 43 -7.81 17.05 -6.97
CA SER A 43 -8.35 17.66 -5.75
C SER A 43 -9.03 16.65 -4.84
N PHE A 44 -9.71 15.64 -5.39
CA PHE A 44 -10.40 14.61 -4.61
C PHE A 44 -9.46 13.79 -3.71
N PRO A 45 -8.43 13.12 -4.24
CA PRO A 45 -7.51 12.36 -3.39
C PRO A 45 -6.67 13.28 -2.48
N ILE A 46 -6.34 14.51 -2.90
CA ILE A 46 -5.61 15.49 -2.05
C ILE A 46 -6.47 15.89 -0.85
N VAL A 47 -7.71 16.29 -1.06
CA VAL A 47 -8.61 16.67 0.03
C VAL A 47 -8.87 15.49 0.96
N TYR A 48 -9.04 14.28 0.42
CA TYR A 48 -9.20 13.07 1.21
C TYR A 48 -7.95 12.75 2.05
N ALA A 49 -6.75 12.89 1.47
CA ALA A 49 -5.50 12.69 2.19
C ALA A 49 -5.33 13.74 3.32
N ILE A 50 -5.61 15.01 3.06
CA ILE A 50 -5.58 16.09 4.06
C ILE A 50 -6.59 15.81 5.18
N TYR A 51 -7.80 15.40 4.84
CA TYR A 51 -8.82 15.02 5.82
C TYR A 51 -8.34 13.87 6.72
N ASN A 52 -7.74 12.82 6.16
CA ASN A 52 -7.20 11.70 6.92
C ASN A 52 -6.04 12.14 7.84
N LEU A 53 -5.14 12.99 7.34
CA LEU A 53 -4.02 13.52 8.13
C LEU A 53 -4.49 14.41 9.30
N ILE A 54 -5.43 15.32 9.06
CA ILE A 54 -5.84 16.33 10.05
C ILE A 54 -6.92 15.78 10.98
N VAL A 55 -7.99 15.19 10.44
CA VAL A 55 -9.18 14.80 11.22
C VAL A 55 -9.00 13.42 11.83
N ARG A 56 -8.47 12.46 11.07
CA ARG A 56 -8.23 11.10 11.56
C ARG A 56 -6.90 10.94 12.27
N LYS A 57 -6.02 11.94 12.17
CA LYS A 57 -4.65 11.90 12.72
C LYS A 57 -3.84 10.70 12.23
N GLU A 58 -4.10 10.25 11.01
CA GLU A 58 -3.36 9.18 10.35
C GLU A 58 -2.04 9.74 9.81
N THR A 59 -1.11 10.09 10.70
CA THR A 59 0.20 10.67 10.38
C THR A 59 1.26 9.61 10.12
N GLY A 60 0.84 8.40 9.75
CA GLY A 60 1.77 7.32 9.44
C GLY A 60 2.64 7.60 8.22
N PHE A 61 3.84 7.03 8.18
CA PHE A 61 4.80 7.17 7.09
C PHE A 61 4.18 6.89 5.71
N ILE A 62 3.31 5.88 5.60
CA ILE A 62 2.63 5.50 4.35
C ILE A 62 1.65 6.58 3.90
N ALA A 63 0.90 7.20 4.82
CA ALA A 63 -0.04 8.27 4.49
C ALA A 63 0.68 9.51 3.95
N ILE A 64 1.82 9.87 4.56
CA ILE A 64 2.66 10.97 4.09
C ILE A 64 3.23 10.67 2.70
N LEU A 65 3.75 9.46 2.47
CA LEU A 65 4.24 9.04 1.15
C LEU A 65 3.14 9.11 0.09
N GLY A 66 1.93 8.67 0.40
CA GLY A 66 0.78 8.75 -0.50
C GLY A 66 0.45 10.20 -0.86
N PHE A 67 0.37 11.10 0.13
CA PHE A 67 0.15 12.53 -0.09
C PHE A 67 1.23 13.14 -1.00
N VAL A 68 2.50 12.91 -0.67
CA VAL A 68 3.65 13.41 -1.48
C VAL A 68 3.58 12.86 -2.90
N SER A 69 3.23 11.59 -3.08
CA SER A 69 3.09 10.97 -4.40
C SER A 69 2.04 11.68 -5.27
N ILE A 70 0.86 11.97 -4.73
CA ILE A 70 -0.22 12.67 -5.45
C ILE A 70 0.22 14.11 -5.80
N PHE A 71 0.85 14.78 -4.84
CA PHE A 71 1.37 16.14 -5.05
C PHE A 71 2.42 16.20 -6.17
N LEU A 72 3.33 15.22 -6.23
CA LEU A 72 4.31 15.11 -7.32
C LEU A 72 3.63 14.82 -8.66
N THR A 73 2.55 14.06 -8.72
CA THR A 73 1.76 13.89 -9.95
C THR A 73 1.23 15.25 -10.43
N GLY A 74 0.70 16.04 -9.49
CA GLY A 74 0.22 17.40 -9.79
C GLY A 74 1.33 18.30 -10.37
N ILE A 75 2.52 18.28 -9.78
CA ILE A 75 3.67 19.03 -10.27
C ILE A 75 4.04 18.58 -11.70
N ILE A 76 4.16 17.28 -11.94
CA ILE A 76 4.53 16.74 -13.26
C ILE A 76 3.52 17.18 -14.32
N GLY A 77 2.22 17.11 -14.03
CA GLY A 77 1.19 17.48 -15.00
C GLY A 77 1.09 18.97 -15.26
N VAL A 78 1.12 19.82 -14.20
CA VAL A 78 0.95 21.28 -14.33
C VAL A 78 2.18 21.95 -14.92
N PHE A 79 3.38 21.50 -14.58
CA PHE A 79 4.63 22.05 -15.10
C PHE A 79 5.14 21.32 -16.34
N GLU A 80 4.34 20.40 -16.90
CA GLU A 80 4.63 19.70 -18.14
C GLU A 80 6.00 18.98 -18.13
N PHE A 81 6.39 18.40 -16.99
CA PHE A 81 7.62 17.64 -16.91
C PHE A 81 7.57 16.38 -17.79
N PRO A 82 8.73 15.87 -18.26
CA PRO A 82 8.80 14.63 -19.02
C PRO A 82 8.08 13.48 -18.29
N THR A 83 7.25 12.74 -19.03
CA THR A 83 6.39 11.67 -18.49
C THR A 83 7.17 10.50 -17.92
N GLU A 84 8.43 10.33 -18.27
CA GLU A 84 9.36 9.36 -17.69
C GLU A 84 9.49 9.53 -16.17
N TRP A 85 9.42 10.77 -15.67
CA TRP A 85 9.45 11.04 -14.24
C TRP A 85 8.24 10.49 -13.51
N LEU A 86 7.09 10.39 -14.19
CA LEU A 86 5.90 9.76 -13.62
C LEU A 86 6.16 8.27 -13.35
N ALA A 87 6.74 7.55 -14.32
CA ALA A 87 7.07 6.11 -14.12
C ALA A 87 8.07 5.91 -12.98
N VAL A 88 9.09 6.75 -12.89
CA VAL A 88 10.06 6.71 -11.80
C VAL A 88 9.37 6.99 -10.45
N LYS A 89 8.53 8.00 -10.38
CA LYS A 89 7.80 8.37 -9.17
C LYS A 89 6.85 7.26 -8.72
N GLU A 90 6.09 6.65 -9.64
CA GLU A 90 5.16 5.57 -9.30
C GLU A 90 5.88 4.32 -8.77
N ALA A 91 7.06 4.02 -9.28
CA ALA A 91 7.89 2.93 -8.80
C ALA A 91 8.59 3.25 -7.47
N ALA A 92 8.95 4.51 -7.23
CA ALA A 92 9.76 4.92 -6.09
C ALA A 92 9.07 4.65 -4.75
N VAL A 93 7.77 4.89 -4.62
CA VAL A 93 7.03 4.71 -3.36
C VAL A 93 7.06 3.26 -2.89
N PRO A 94 6.61 2.26 -3.66
CA PRO A 94 6.68 0.88 -3.22
C PRO A 94 8.14 0.40 -3.05
N LEU A 95 9.08 0.87 -3.87
CA LEU A 95 10.48 0.54 -3.73
C LEU A 95 11.06 1.02 -2.38
N LEU A 96 10.77 2.27 -2.01
CA LEU A 96 11.21 2.84 -0.72
C LEU A 96 10.61 2.09 0.47
N ILE A 97 9.34 1.69 0.38
CA ILE A 97 8.71 0.87 1.43
C ILE A 97 9.41 -0.49 1.53
N GLY A 98 9.65 -1.17 0.41
CA GLY A 98 10.36 -2.45 0.39
C GLY A 98 11.77 -2.36 0.99
N ILE A 99 12.51 -1.31 0.65
CA ILE A 99 13.83 -1.02 1.24
C ILE A 99 13.70 -0.78 2.75
N ALA A 100 12.74 0.03 3.18
CA ALA A 100 12.52 0.31 4.60
C ALA A 100 12.20 -0.97 5.39
N VAL A 101 11.41 -1.88 4.81
CA VAL A 101 11.10 -3.19 5.39
C VAL A 101 12.37 -4.03 5.59
N ILE A 102 13.26 -4.10 4.58
CA ILE A 102 14.54 -4.84 4.68
C ILE A 102 15.47 -4.17 5.71
N VAL A 103 15.63 -2.85 5.62
CA VAL A 103 16.51 -2.09 6.53
C VAL A 103 16.05 -2.21 7.98
N SER A 104 14.74 -2.34 8.21
CA SER A 104 14.19 -2.52 9.55
C SER A 104 14.72 -3.78 10.28
N LEU A 105 15.19 -4.80 9.55
CA LEU A 105 15.84 -5.98 10.13
C LEU A 105 17.10 -5.65 10.95
N LYS A 106 17.78 -4.56 10.59
CA LYS A 106 18.99 -4.09 11.30
C LYS A 106 18.67 -3.17 12.47
N THR A 107 17.40 -2.90 12.72
CA THR A 107 16.94 -2.04 13.81
C THR A 107 16.43 -2.88 14.99
N PRO A 108 16.35 -2.32 16.20
CA PRO A 108 15.73 -3.02 17.34
C PRO A 108 14.24 -3.31 17.14
N TYR A 109 13.61 -2.73 16.11
CA TYR A 109 12.18 -2.83 15.84
C TYR A 109 11.90 -3.26 14.39
N PRO A 110 12.15 -4.54 14.01
CA PRO A 110 11.82 -5.04 12.67
C PRO A 110 10.34 -4.84 12.36
N LEU A 111 10.04 -4.17 11.24
CA LEU A 111 8.67 -3.77 10.88
C LEU A 111 7.72 -4.95 10.82
N VAL A 112 8.15 -6.06 10.21
CA VAL A 112 7.33 -7.27 10.10
C VAL A 112 7.00 -7.85 11.48
N LYS A 113 7.98 -7.90 12.38
CA LYS A 113 7.75 -8.32 13.76
C LYS A 113 6.76 -7.41 14.47
N LYS A 114 6.95 -6.09 14.39
CA LYS A 114 6.09 -5.09 15.04
C LYS A 114 4.64 -5.12 14.52
N LEU A 115 4.44 -5.33 13.22
CA LEU A 115 3.11 -5.34 12.63
C LEU A 115 2.34 -6.62 12.90
N LEU A 116 3.01 -7.77 12.86
CA LEU A 116 2.35 -9.07 12.95
C LEU A 116 2.35 -9.65 14.36
N PHE A 117 3.44 -9.43 15.13
CA PHE A 117 3.53 -9.85 16.52
C PHE A 117 3.03 -8.73 17.44
N ASN A 118 1.73 -8.47 17.41
CA ASN A 118 1.06 -7.55 18.32
C ASN A 118 -0.12 -8.23 19.03
N GLU A 119 -0.44 -7.74 20.23
CA GLU A 119 -1.47 -8.31 21.11
C GLU A 119 -2.90 -8.14 20.58
N GLU A 120 -3.09 -7.34 19.51
CA GLU A 120 -4.40 -7.22 18.86
C GLU A 120 -4.67 -8.39 17.91
N LEU A 121 -3.62 -8.98 17.34
CA LEU A 121 -3.71 -10.05 16.35
C LEU A 121 -3.43 -11.42 16.98
N LEU A 122 -2.42 -11.52 17.84
CA LEU A 122 -1.88 -12.77 18.34
C LEU A 122 -1.84 -12.80 19.88
N ASP A 123 -2.03 -13.98 20.46
CA ASP A 123 -1.73 -14.24 21.88
C ASP A 123 -0.21 -14.40 22.07
N LEU A 124 0.47 -13.25 22.20
CA LEU A 124 1.93 -13.23 22.31
C LEU A 124 2.45 -13.97 23.55
N LYS A 125 1.68 -14.00 24.65
CA LYS A 125 2.08 -14.67 25.89
C LYS A 125 2.08 -16.18 25.71
N LEU A 126 1.03 -16.70 25.09
CA LEU A 126 0.91 -18.13 24.80
C LEU A 126 1.98 -18.57 23.78
N ILE A 127 2.17 -17.79 22.72
CA ILE A 127 3.19 -18.06 21.69
C ILE A 127 4.60 -18.07 22.31
N ASP A 128 5.00 -17.04 23.08
CA ASP A 128 6.33 -16.97 23.70
C ASP A 128 6.56 -18.16 24.65
N LYS A 129 5.56 -18.49 25.46
CA LYS A 129 5.63 -19.66 26.36
C LYS A 129 5.91 -20.95 25.57
N LYS A 130 5.13 -21.20 24.49
CA LYS A 130 5.29 -22.41 23.68
C LYS A 130 6.59 -22.47 22.92
N LEU A 131 7.07 -21.33 22.41
CA LEU A 131 8.36 -21.25 21.73
C LEU A 131 9.52 -21.57 22.67
N ARG A 132 9.45 -21.13 23.94
CA ARG A 132 10.45 -21.47 24.95
C ARG A 132 10.39 -22.94 25.37
N GLU A 133 9.18 -23.48 25.58
CA GLU A 133 8.98 -24.89 25.89
C GLU A 133 9.54 -25.81 24.79
N ASN A 134 9.46 -25.40 23.53
CA ASN A 134 9.89 -26.17 22.37
C ASN A 134 11.32 -25.85 21.90
N ASP A 135 12.04 -24.94 22.57
CA ASP A 135 13.39 -24.44 22.18
C ASP A 135 13.46 -23.89 20.74
N ASN A 136 12.40 -23.23 20.28
CA ASN A 136 12.24 -22.77 18.91
C ASN A 136 12.46 -21.25 18.71
N LEU A 137 13.03 -20.52 19.68
CA LEU A 137 13.23 -19.06 19.58
C LEU A 137 14.12 -18.67 18.40
N PHE A 138 15.18 -19.43 18.14
CA PHE A 138 16.08 -19.17 17.01
C PHE A 138 15.42 -19.37 15.64
N GLU A 139 14.52 -20.35 15.55
CA GLU A 139 13.77 -20.60 14.32
C GLU A 139 12.75 -19.50 14.01
N VAL A 140 12.21 -18.81 15.04
CA VAL A 140 11.36 -17.62 14.85
C VAL A 140 12.13 -16.49 14.22
N ASP A 141 13.37 -16.23 14.62
CA ASP A 141 14.19 -15.18 14.03
C ASP A 141 14.47 -15.46 12.54
N LYS A 142 14.80 -16.71 12.19
CA LYS A 142 14.96 -17.12 10.79
C LYS A 142 13.66 -16.95 9.99
N MET A 143 12.53 -17.35 10.56
CA MET A 143 11.22 -17.18 9.95
C MET A 143 10.92 -15.69 9.70
N LEU A 144 11.21 -14.81 10.67
CA LEU A 144 11.01 -13.37 10.53
C LEU A 144 11.88 -12.77 9.42
N VAL A 145 13.15 -13.16 9.33
CA VAL A 145 14.05 -12.72 8.26
C VAL A 145 13.49 -13.13 6.90
N LYS A 146 13.14 -14.41 6.73
CA LYS A 146 12.59 -14.93 5.48
C LYS A 146 11.28 -14.23 5.09
N SER A 147 10.38 -14.04 6.05
CA SER A 147 9.11 -13.33 5.84
C SER A 147 9.32 -11.88 5.42
N THR A 148 10.31 -11.21 6.01
CA THR A 148 10.67 -9.83 5.65
C THR A 148 11.10 -9.74 4.19
N PHE A 149 11.93 -10.68 3.71
CA PHE A 149 12.31 -10.71 2.29
C PHE A 149 11.12 -11.04 1.37
N MET A 150 10.21 -11.91 1.78
CA MET A 150 8.99 -12.19 1.00
C MET A 150 8.08 -10.95 0.90
N ILE A 151 7.88 -10.23 2.00
CA ILE A 151 7.09 -8.99 2.02
C ILE A 151 7.79 -7.89 1.21
N ALA A 152 9.09 -7.72 1.36
CA ALA A 152 9.86 -6.79 0.53
C ALA A 152 9.79 -7.14 -0.96
N GLY A 153 9.76 -8.43 -1.29
CA GLY A 153 9.55 -8.94 -2.65
C GLY A 153 8.19 -8.54 -3.23
N SER A 154 7.12 -8.48 -2.44
CA SER A 154 5.83 -7.98 -2.90
C SER A 154 5.88 -6.49 -3.25
N PHE A 155 6.60 -5.69 -2.46
CA PHE A 155 6.82 -4.27 -2.76
C PHE A 155 7.72 -4.07 -3.98
N LEU A 156 8.75 -4.91 -4.17
CA LEU A 156 9.59 -4.88 -5.37
C LEU A 156 8.76 -5.23 -6.62
N LEU A 157 7.92 -6.25 -6.55
CA LEU A 157 6.99 -6.57 -7.64
C LEU A 157 6.07 -5.39 -7.94
N SER A 158 5.50 -4.76 -6.91
CA SER A 158 4.68 -3.55 -7.06
C SER A 158 5.46 -2.42 -7.74
N ALA A 159 6.72 -2.18 -7.38
CA ALA A 159 7.57 -1.15 -8.00
C ALA A 159 7.81 -1.44 -9.49
N ILE A 160 8.14 -2.68 -9.81
CA ILE A 160 8.36 -3.12 -11.20
C ILE A 160 7.09 -2.94 -12.03
N LEU A 161 5.96 -3.41 -11.52
CA LEU A 161 4.67 -3.30 -12.22
C LEU A 161 4.26 -1.83 -12.39
N ASN A 162 4.43 -0.98 -11.37
CA ASN A 162 4.17 0.46 -11.47
C ASN A 162 5.02 1.11 -12.55
N PHE A 163 6.33 0.84 -12.57
CA PHE A 163 7.24 1.42 -13.55
C PHE A 163 6.84 1.05 -14.99
N PHE A 164 6.67 -0.24 -15.26
CA PHE A 164 6.36 -0.69 -16.60
C PHE A 164 4.95 -0.30 -17.04
N LEU A 165 3.95 -0.44 -16.16
CA LEU A 165 2.57 -0.05 -16.48
C LEU A 165 2.49 1.44 -16.81
N THR A 166 3.11 2.31 -16.00
CA THR A 166 3.12 3.74 -16.23
C THR A 166 3.83 4.09 -17.53
N LYS A 167 5.02 3.52 -17.74
CA LYS A 167 5.81 3.75 -18.96
C LYS A 167 5.09 3.28 -20.24
N TYR A 168 4.27 2.22 -20.14
CA TYR A 168 3.54 1.69 -21.29
C TYR A 168 2.25 2.46 -21.58
N ILE A 169 1.56 2.94 -20.54
CA ILE A 169 0.27 3.63 -20.70
C ILE A 169 0.45 5.12 -20.91
N VAL A 170 1.33 5.79 -20.13
CA VAL A 170 1.48 7.24 -20.18
C VAL A 170 2.62 7.61 -21.11
N VAL A 171 2.29 7.85 -22.36
CA VAL A 171 3.22 8.17 -23.44
C VAL A 171 3.05 9.58 -23.99
N SER A 172 1.88 10.18 -23.80
CA SER A 172 1.57 11.53 -24.27
C SER A 172 2.23 12.60 -23.39
N PRO A 173 2.61 13.76 -23.97
CA PRO A 173 3.18 14.86 -23.19
C PRO A 173 2.23 15.33 -22.08
N ALA A 174 2.79 15.63 -20.91
CA ALA A 174 2.04 16.24 -19.81
C ALA A 174 1.38 17.55 -20.26
N GLY A 175 0.24 17.90 -19.66
CA GLY A 175 -0.54 19.08 -20.06
C GLY A 175 -1.46 18.87 -21.26
N THR A 176 -1.51 17.67 -21.85
CA THR A 176 -2.42 17.34 -22.97
C THR A 176 -3.65 16.56 -22.51
N ALA A 177 -4.75 16.61 -23.29
CA ALA A 177 -5.95 15.80 -23.02
C ALA A 177 -5.64 14.30 -23.07
N ALA A 178 -4.78 13.86 -24.01
CA ALA A 178 -4.33 12.48 -24.10
C ALA A 178 -3.59 12.01 -22.85
N PHE A 179 -2.69 12.84 -22.30
CA PHE A 179 -2.03 12.55 -21.00
C PHE A 179 -3.04 12.34 -19.87
N ASN A 180 -4.08 13.17 -19.79
CA ASN A 180 -5.11 13.03 -18.77
C ASN A 180 -5.91 11.73 -18.92
N GLU A 181 -6.28 11.36 -20.14
CA GLU A 181 -6.96 10.10 -20.45
C GLU A 181 -6.08 8.89 -20.09
N GLU A 182 -4.79 8.96 -20.44
CA GLU A 182 -3.80 7.93 -20.09
C GLU A 182 -3.62 7.81 -18.58
N LEU A 183 -3.58 8.91 -17.82
CA LEU A 183 -3.56 8.89 -16.35
C LEU A 183 -4.83 8.28 -15.75
N GLY A 184 -5.99 8.59 -16.32
CA GLY A 184 -7.25 7.98 -15.91
C GLY A 184 -7.21 6.46 -16.12
N THR A 185 -6.71 6.02 -17.27
CA THR A 185 -6.53 4.60 -17.61
C THR A 185 -5.51 3.93 -16.68
N LEU A 186 -4.36 4.56 -16.43
CA LEU A 186 -3.36 4.08 -15.47
C LEU A 186 -3.97 3.89 -14.10
N THR A 187 -4.73 4.88 -13.61
CA THR A 187 -5.38 4.83 -12.29
C THR A 187 -6.35 3.66 -12.20
N ALA A 188 -7.18 3.43 -13.22
CA ALA A 188 -8.11 2.32 -13.27
C ALA A 188 -7.42 0.95 -13.32
N LEU A 189 -6.34 0.82 -14.11
CA LEU A 189 -5.60 -0.43 -14.29
C LEU A 189 -4.63 -0.73 -13.15
N SER A 190 -4.24 0.26 -12.35
CA SER A 190 -3.33 0.05 -11.22
C SER A 190 -3.86 -0.98 -10.23
N TYR A 191 -5.16 -1.01 -9.99
CA TYR A 191 -5.75 -1.98 -9.07
C TYR A 191 -5.61 -3.43 -9.57
N PRO A 192 -6.13 -3.83 -10.76
CA PRO A 192 -6.03 -5.21 -11.22
C PRO A 192 -4.60 -5.63 -11.61
N VAL A 193 -3.77 -4.73 -12.12
CA VAL A 193 -2.45 -5.07 -12.66
C VAL A 193 -1.35 -5.00 -11.60
N ILE A 194 -1.47 -4.10 -10.63
CA ILE A 194 -0.43 -3.87 -9.62
C ILE A 194 -0.88 -4.38 -8.25
N ALA A 195 -2.03 -3.88 -7.75
CA ALA A 195 -2.45 -4.16 -6.39
C ALA A 195 -2.78 -5.64 -6.19
N LEU A 196 -3.54 -6.28 -7.07
CA LEU A 196 -3.92 -7.68 -6.93
C LEU A 196 -2.71 -8.63 -6.94
N PRO A 197 -1.77 -8.59 -7.92
CA PRO A 197 -0.62 -9.48 -7.91
C PRO A 197 0.31 -9.25 -6.71
N SER A 198 0.57 -7.99 -6.37
CA SER A 198 1.44 -7.66 -5.24
C SER A 198 0.83 -8.10 -3.91
N THR A 199 -0.47 -7.93 -3.74
CA THR A 199 -1.21 -8.40 -2.56
C THR A 199 -1.24 -9.93 -2.50
N ALA A 200 -1.35 -10.62 -3.63
CA ALA A 200 -1.28 -12.09 -3.65
C ALA A 200 0.07 -12.58 -3.12
N VAL A 201 1.19 -11.97 -3.54
CA VAL A 201 2.53 -12.30 -3.01
C VAL A 201 2.61 -12.00 -1.50
N MET A 202 2.02 -10.89 -1.04
CA MET A 202 1.97 -10.56 0.38
C MET A 202 1.16 -11.59 1.18
N PHE A 203 0.03 -12.07 0.66
CA PHE A 203 -0.75 -13.13 1.31
C PHE A 203 0.04 -14.44 1.42
N VAL A 204 0.86 -14.79 0.43
CA VAL A 204 1.76 -15.95 0.53
C VAL A 204 2.75 -15.78 1.68
N ALA A 205 3.30 -14.57 1.86
CA ALA A 205 4.19 -14.27 2.98
C ALA A 205 3.46 -14.39 4.34
N LEU A 206 2.25 -13.85 4.45
CA LEU A 206 1.42 -13.96 5.66
C LEU A 206 1.07 -15.41 5.97
N TYR A 207 0.64 -16.18 4.97
CA TYR A 207 0.39 -17.61 5.13
C TYR A 207 1.62 -18.35 5.63
N TYR A 208 2.80 -18.06 5.06
CA TYR A 208 4.06 -18.64 5.52
C TYR A 208 4.33 -18.34 7.00
N ILE A 209 4.09 -17.10 7.44
CA ILE A 209 4.29 -16.68 8.84
C ILE A 209 3.36 -17.46 9.76
N PHE A 210 2.05 -17.45 9.50
CA PHE A 210 1.08 -18.15 10.36
C PHE A 210 1.34 -19.65 10.41
N LYS A 211 1.60 -20.28 9.25
CA LYS A 211 1.95 -21.70 9.18
C LYS A 211 3.24 -22.02 9.94
N SER A 212 4.23 -21.13 9.91
CA SER A 212 5.47 -21.32 10.66
C SER A 212 5.25 -21.18 12.16
N ILE A 213 4.47 -20.19 12.61
CA ILE A 213 4.13 -20.01 14.02
C ILE A 213 3.41 -21.27 14.56
N THR A 214 2.38 -21.76 13.87
CA THR A 214 1.66 -22.98 14.27
C THR A 214 2.59 -24.18 14.36
N LYS A 215 3.50 -24.33 13.40
CA LYS A 215 4.49 -25.42 13.40
C LYS A 215 5.48 -25.31 14.58
N LEU A 216 5.98 -24.11 14.87
CA LEU A 216 7.01 -23.89 15.89
C LEU A 216 6.43 -23.96 17.32
N THR A 217 5.18 -23.54 17.48
CA THR A 217 4.48 -23.59 18.78
C THR A 217 3.79 -24.93 19.04
N GLY A 218 3.46 -25.68 18.00
CA GLY A 218 2.60 -26.86 18.09
C GLY A 218 1.11 -26.53 18.33
N LEU A 219 0.73 -25.25 18.26
CA LEU A 219 -0.64 -24.80 18.48
C LEU A 219 -1.42 -24.74 17.16
N PRO A 220 -2.73 -25.06 17.15
CA PRO A 220 -3.59 -24.79 16.01
C PRO A 220 -3.76 -23.27 15.79
N PHE A 221 -4.14 -22.88 14.56
CA PHE A 221 -4.25 -21.46 14.18
C PHE A 221 -5.18 -20.66 15.08
N GLU A 222 -6.30 -21.26 15.48
CA GLU A 222 -7.32 -20.63 16.32
C GLU A 222 -6.78 -20.26 17.71
N GLU A 223 -5.85 -21.07 18.25
CA GLU A 223 -5.28 -20.82 19.58
C GLU A 223 -4.24 -19.71 19.60
N ILE A 224 -3.52 -19.51 18.48
CA ILE A 224 -2.53 -18.44 18.39
C ILE A 224 -3.14 -17.05 18.20
N LEU A 225 -4.42 -16.95 17.83
CA LEU A 225 -5.13 -15.67 17.70
C LEU A 225 -5.40 -15.04 19.06
N SER A 226 -5.43 -13.72 19.12
CA SER A 226 -5.83 -12.98 20.31
C SER A 226 -7.31 -13.21 20.65
N ASP A 227 -7.67 -13.12 21.93
CA ASP A 227 -9.05 -13.28 22.38
C ASP A 227 -9.97 -12.22 21.76
N LYS A 228 -9.46 -11.02 21.52
CA LYS A 228 -10.19 -9.95 20.81
C LYS A 228 -10.61 -10.33 19.39
N LEU A 229 -9.79 -11.11 18.68
CA LEU A 229 -10.14 -11.61 17.34
C LEU A 229 -11.08 -12.79 17.40
N LYS A 230 -10.91 -13.69 18.39
CA LYS A 230 -11.82 -14.82 18.60
C LYS A 230 -13.26 -14.37 18.90
N GLU A 231 -13.42 -13.30 19.69
CA GLU A 231 -14.74 -12.73 20.00
C GLU A 231 -15.42 -12.06 18.78
N LYS A 232 -14.64 -11.48 17.85
CA LYS A 232 -15.18 -10.85 16.64
C LYS A 232 -15.56 -11.85 15.53
N SER A 233 -15.08 -13.07 15.63
CA SER A 233 -15.33 -14.14 14.65
C SER A 233 -16.52 -15.04 15.02
N LYS A 234 -17.09 -14.86 16.20
CA LYS A 234 -18.35 -15.47 16.69
C LYS A 234 -19.52 -14.53 16.43
#